data_412e20309c3c0773c013c54b73fcd4fb
#
_entry.id   412e20309c3c0773c013c54b73fcd4fb
#
_cell.length_a   1.000
_cell.length_b   1.000
_cell.length_c   1.000
_cell.angle_alpha   90.00
_cell.angle_beta   90.00
_cell.angle_gamma   90.00
#
_symmetry.space_group_name_H-M   'P 1'
#
loop_
_entity.id
_entity.type
_entity.pdbx_description
1 polymer ?
#
loop_
_entity_poly.entity_id
_entity_poly.type
_entity_poly.pdbx_seq_one_letter_code
_entity_poly.pdbx_strand_id
1 'polypeptide(L)'
;SLIGGSADFQIPEAKIAVRLEGALTTGEEFGDSTEASLYSKHRVWRSVIGLDRPTIIDWINPAEATLISGQLFYQHIFDHKSAMGPYGPIGMGDWANNVTGTLLIRASLMNARLNPQVVFARDFKAHAFAVAPSVSYRFSDNLSMSVGGNFKFRADQERWNTADERDSGSFLPFGGYPGQTGPGSLGVAGLVPGGAFRAGPIGAAWREDEIQFSLKYKF
;
A
#
# COMPACT_ATOMS: atom_id res chain seq x y z
N SER A 1 -11.79 19.59 5.15
CA SER A 1 -12.21 19.83 3.76
C SER A 1 -11.20 19.20 2.79
N LEU A 2 -11.64 18.95 1.54
CA LEU A 2 -10.82 18.37 0.48
C LEU A 2 -10.97 19.20 -0.79
N ILE A 3 -9.85 19.45 -1.48
CA ILE A 3 -9.80 20.01 -2.82
C ILE A 3 -8.85 19.15 -3.65
N GLY A 4 -9.23 18.82 -4.89
CA GLY A 4 -8.40 17.99 -5.76
C GLY A 4 -8.76 18.13 -7.22
N GLY A 5 -7.97 17.50 -8.07
CA GLY A 5 -8.16 17.47 -9.51
C GLY A 5 -7.47 16.26 -10.12
N SER A 6 -7.89 15.93 -11.34
CA SER A 6 -7.33 14.85 -12.15
C SER A 6 -7.13 15.26 -13.59
N ALA A 7 -6.21 14.60 -14.27
CA ALA A 7 -5.98 14.75 -15.70
C ALA A 7 -5.60 13.39 -16.30
N ASP A 8 -6.23 13.06 -17.44
CA ASP A 8 -5.95 11.85 -18.20
C ASP A 8 -5.58 12.26 -19.62
N PHE A 9 -4.49 11.69 -20.14
CA PHE A 9 -4.05 11.92 -21.51
C PHE A 9 -3.27 10.72 -22.05
N GLN A 10 -3.09 10.69 -23.35
CA GLN A 10 -2.34 9.64 -24.01
C GLN A 10 -1.07 10.21 -24.66
N ILE A 11 -0.01 9.40 -24.64
CA ILE A 11 1.22 9.64 -25.40
C ILE A 11 1.22 8.62 -26.55
N PRO A 12 0.76 9.01 -27.75
CA PRO A 12 0.54 8.08 -28.85
C PRO A 12 1.82 7.36 -29.31
N GLU A 13 2.94 8.06 -29.34
CA GLU A 13 4.24 7.54 -29.79
C GLU A 13 4.72 6.39 -28.90
N ALA A 14 4.45 6.48 -27.59
CA ALA A 14 4.80 5.46 -26.60
C ALA A 14 3.68 4.44 -26.37
N LYS A 15 2.48 4.69 -26.88
CA LYS A 15 1.26 3.91 -26.63
C LYS A 15 0.96 3.80 -25.13
N ILE A 16 1.15 4.90 -24.40
CA ILE A 16 0.94 4.97 -22.97
C ILE A 16 -0.23 5.91 -22.67
N ALA A 17 -1.17 5.45 -21.84
CA ALA A 17 -2.13 6.31 -21.17
C ALA A 17 -1.57 6.75 -19.83
N VAL A 18 -1.62 8.04 -19.55
CA VAL A 18 -1.14 8.66 -18.31
C VAL A 18 -2.34 9.17 -17.54
N ARG A 19 -2.40 8.85 -16.26
CA ARG A 19 -3.39 9.37 -15.30
C ARG A 19 -2.67 10.10 -14.18
N LEU A 20 -3.12 11.31 -13.89
CA LEU A 20 -2.61 12.16 -12.82
C LEU A 20 -3.76 12.55 -11.92
N GLU A 21 -3.59 12.36 -10.63
CA GLU A 21 -4.55 12.81 -9.62
C GLU A 21 -3.80 13.49 -8.48
N GLY A 22 -4.42 14.52 -7.91
CA GLY A 22 -3.88 15.21 -6.75
C GLY A 22 -4.99 15.76 -5.88
N ALA A 23 -4.81 15.66 -4.57
CA ALA A 23 -5.77 16.16 -3.59
C ALA A 23 -5.05 16.72 -2.36
N LEU A 24 -5.55 17.86 -1.87
CA LEU A 24 -5.18 18.46 -0.60
C LEU A 24 -6.36 18.32 0.37
N THR A 25 -6.12 17.61 1.47
CA THR A 25 -7.05 17.48 2.58
C THR A 25 -6.61 18.38 3.72
N THR A 26 -7.55 19.05 4.38
CA THR A 26 -7.28 19.87 5.57
C THR A 26 -8.01 19.33 6.78
N GLY A 27 -7.35 19.33 7.95
CA GLY A 27 -7.92 18.88 9.21
C GLY A 27 -8.00 17.35 9.34
N GLU A 28 -7.10 16.64 8.69
CA GLU A 28 -6.94 15.18 8.89
C GLU A 28 -6.22 14.92 10.21
N GLU A 29 -6.72 13.97 10.99
CA GLU A 29 -6.25 13.67 12.33
C GLU A 29 -5.20 12.57 12.31
N PHE A 30 -4.09 12.81 13.01
CA PHE A 30 -2.99 11.85 13.18
C PHE A 30 -2.65 11.69 14.66
N GLY A 31 -2.23 10.50 15.07
CA GLY A 31 -1.70 10.27 16.41
C GLY A 31 -0.47 11.13 16.65
N ASP A 32 -0.47 11.91 17.74
CA ASP A 32 0.63 12.81 18.13
C ASP A 32 0.84 12.72 19.63
N SER A 33 1.96 12.15 20.04
CA SER A 33 2.28 11.97 21.45
C SER A 33 2.72 13.24 22.17
N THR A 34 2.92 14.34 21.46
CA THR A 34 3.25 15.65 22.06
C THR A 34 2.03 16.48 22.40
N GLU A 35 0.86 16.10 21.92
CA GLU A 35 -0.39 16.80 22.21
C GLU A 35 -1.15 16.12 23.34
N ALA A 36 -1.76 16.90 24.22
CA ALA A 36 -2.55 16.39 25.34
C ALA A 36 -3.77 15.57 24.90
N SER A 37 -4.30 15.84 23.72
CA SER A 37 -5.38 15.10 23.06
C SER A 37 -4.91 13.78 22.45
N LEU A 38 -3.60 13.52 22.40
CA LEU A 38 -2.93 12.41 21.72
C LEU A 38 -3.15 12.38 20.19
N TYR A 39 -3.65 13.46 19.62
CA TYR A 39 -3.77 13.67 18.18
C TYR A 39 -3.57 15.13 17.81
N SER A 40 -3.16 15.35 16.58
CA SER A 40 -3.05 16.67 15.94
C SER A 40 -3.70 16.66 14.56
N LYS A 41 -4.10 17.85 14.07
CA LYS A 41 -4.77 18.02 12.77
C LYS A 41 -3.83 18.67 11.77
N HIS A 42 -3.66 18.00 10.63
CA HIS A 42 -2.73 18.43 9.59
C HIS A 42 -3.38 18.59 8.23
N ARG A 43 -2.69 19.29 7.35
CA ARG A 43 -2.96 19.28 5.91
C ARG A 43 -2.19 18.12 5.31
N VAL A 44 -2.81 17.44 4.35
CA VAL A 44 -2.19 16.29 3.67
C VAL A 44 -2.35 16.46 2.18
N TRP A 45 -1.24 16.40 1.48
CA TRP A 45 -1.22 16.28 0.03
C TRP A 45 -1.09 14.81 -0.35
N ARG A 46 -1.96 14.36 -1.27
CA ARG A 46 -1.86 13.05 -1.91
C ARG A 46 -1.88 13.22 -3.41
N SER A 47 -1.03 12.47 -4.09
CA SER A 47 -1.02 12.42 -5.55
C SER A 47 -0.78 11.02 -6.05
N VAL A 48 -1.29 10.76 -7.26
CA VAL A 48 -1.14 9.49 -7.97
C VAL A 48 -0.68 9.78 -9.40
N ILE A 49 0.29 9.03 -9.85
CA ILE A 49 0.70 8.96 -11.26
C ILE A 49 0.48 7.52 -11.70
N GLY A 50 -0.38 7.32 -12.69
CA GLY A 50 -0.67 6.03 -13.30
C GLY A 50 -0.22 6.00 -14.76
N LEU A 51 0.38 4.89 -15.18
CA LEU A 51 0.86 4.63 -16.54
C LEU A 51 0.30 3.29 -17.00
N ASP A 52 -0.52 3.29 -18.03
CA ASP A 52 -1.10 2.08 -18.61
C ASP A 52 -0.56 1.87 -20.02
N ARG A 53 0.01 0.71 -20.28
CA ARG A 53 0.53 0.33 -21.60
C ARG A 53 0.05 -1.05 -22.01
N PRO A 54 -0.95 -1.15 -22.91
CA PRO A 54 -1.24 -2.40 -23.58
C PRO A 54 -0.10 -2.74 -24.55
N THR A 55 0.46 -3.92 -24.43
CA THR A 55 1.63 -4.36 -25.21
C THR A 55 1.39 -5.77 -25.74
N ILE A 56 1.57 -5.99 -27.04
CA ILE A 56 1.56 -7.33 -27.60
C ILE A 56 2.89 -7.99 -27.21
N ILE A 57 2.80 -9.15 -26.60
CA ILE A 57 3.94 -9.97 -26.20
C ILE A 57 3.75 -11.33 -26.89
N ASP A 58 4.42 -11.53 -28.02
CA ASP A 58 4.19 -12.64 -28.95
C ASP A 58 4.26 -14.03 -28.28
N TRP A 59 5.17 -14.23 -27.36
CA TRP A 59 5.32 -15.50 -26.65
C TRP A 59 4.24 -15.75 -25.58
N ILE A 60 3.50 -14.71 -25.15
CA ILE A 60 2.34 -14.84 -24.25
C ILE A 60 1.08 -15.03 -25.09
N ASN A 61 0.77 -14.05 -25.93
CA ASN A 61 -0.36 -14.08 -26.86
C ASN A 61 -0.13 -13.08 -28.01
N PRO A 62 0.09 -13.55 -29.23
CA PRO A 62 0.28 -12.63 -30.37
C PRO A 62 -1.01 -11.95 -30.84
N ALA A 63 -2.19 -12.46 -30.44
CA ALA A 63 -3.49 -11.96 -30.87
C ALA A 63 -4.09 -10.90 -29.93
N GLU A 64 -3.68 -10.87 -28.67
CA GLU A 64 -4.25 -9.97 -27.66
C GLU A 64 -3.16 -9.28 -26.86
N ALA A 65 -3.38 -8.01 -26.52
CA ALA A 65 -2.42 -7.24 -25.75
C ALA A 65 -2.43 -7.66 -24.27
N THR A 66 -1.24 -7.77 -23.71
CA THR A 66 -1.01 -7.82 -22.28
C THR A 66 -1.03 -6.40 -21.72
N LEU A 67 -1.85 -6.14 -20.72
CA LEU A 67 -1.87 -4.86 -20.01
C LEU A 67 -0.75 -4.82 -18.98
N ILE A 68 0.12 -3.82 -19.09
CA ILE A 68 1.10 -3.45 -18.07
C ILE A 68 0.67 -2.09 -17.51
N SER A 69 0.38 -2.04 -16.21
CA SER A 69 -0.10 -0.83 -15.54
C SER A 69 0.72 -0.59 -14.29
N GLY A 70 1.39 0.55 -14.22
CA GLY A 70 2.16 0.99 -13.06
C GLY A 70 1.52 2.22 -12.41
N GLN A 71 1.54 2.30 -11.08
CA GLN A 71 1.07 3.47 -10.35
C GLN A 71 2.05 3.82 -9.23
N LEU A 72 2.25 5.11 -9.01
CA LEU A 72 2.97 5.66 -7.86
C LEU A 72 2.04 6.56 -7.08
N PHE A 73 1.89 6.26 -5.81
CA PHE A 73 1.14 7.04 -4.83
C PHE A 73 2.13 7.79 -3.96
N TYR A 74 1.93 9.08 -3.81
CA TYR A 74 2.72 9.92 -2.91
C TYR A 74 1.83 10.59 -1.89
N GLN A 75 2.27 10.60 -0.64
CA GLN A 75 1.64 11.33 0.46
C GLN A 75 2.66 12.24 1.13
N HIS A 76 2.23 13.47 1.44
CA HIS A 76 2.97 14.44 2.25
C HIS A 76 2.08 15.02 3.33
N ILE A 77 2.51 14.92 4.59
CA ILE A 77 1.86 15.52 5.75
C ILE A 77 2.57 16.84 6.06
N PHE A 78 1.87 17.94 5.92
CA PHE A 78 2.41 19.26 6.23
C PHE A 78 2.51 19.47 7.74
N ASP A 79 3.48 20.27 8.16
CA ASP A 79 3.72 20.63 9.57
C ASP A 79 3.92 19.39 10.46
N HIS A 80 4.47 18.31 9.89
CA HIS A 80 4.75 17.07 10.58
C HIS A 80 5.75 17.30 11.71
N LYS A 81 5.40 16.81 12.91
CA LYS A 81 6.23 16.95 14.12
C LYS A 81 6.73 15.56 14.55
N SER A 82 8.02 15.41 14.60
CA SER A 82 8.64 14.28 15.29
C SER A 82 9.97 14.72 15.89
N ALA A 83 10.30 14.25 17.08
CA ALA A 83 11.52 14.56 17.76
C ALA A 83 12.00 13.34 18.55
N MET A 84 13.27 13.33 18.95
CA MET A 84 13.80 12.34 19.86
C MET A 84 13.61 12.84 21.30
N GLY A 85 12.80 12.14 22.05
CA GLY A 85 12.63 12.37 23.49
C GLY A 85 13.64 11.56 24.31
N PRO A 86 13.65 11.72 25.65
CA PRO A 86 14.59 11.04 26.53
C PRO A 86 14.42 9.51 26.53
N TYR A 87 13.26 9.00 26.16
CA TYR A 87 12.92 7.58 26.17
C TYR A 87 12.61 7.00 24.78
N GLY A 88 12.81 7.78 23.72
CA GLY A 88 12.55 7.35 22.34
C GLY A 88 11.87 8.45 21.51
N PRO A 89 11.49 8.14 20.28
CA PRO A 89 10.80 9.09 19.41
C PRO A 89 9.46 9.55 20.01
N ILE A 90 9.17 10.83 19.87
CA ILE A 90 7.91 11.48 20.26
C ILE A 90 7.35 12.27 19.09
N GLY A 91 6.05 12.55 19.11
CA GLY A 91 5.35 13.27 18.07
C GLY A 91 4.46 12.35 17.25
N MET A 92 4.41 12.61 15.95
CA MET A 92 3.58 11.84 15.00
C MET A 92 4.25 10.53 14.61
N GLY A 93 3.53 9.42 14.75
CA GLY A 93 3.97 8.09 14.36
C GLY A 93 4.02 7.87 12.84
N ASP A 94 3.22 8.60 12.07
CA ASP A 94 3.20 8.53 10.60
C ASP A 94 4.45 9.17 9.99
N TRP A 95 4.78 8.79 8.76
CA TRP A 95 5.85 9.46 8.02
C TRP A 95 5.37 10.76 7.39
N ALA A 96 6.20 11.82 7.47
CA ALA A 96 5.94 13.08 6.77
C ALA A 96 5.76 12.88 5.26
N ASN A 97 6.52 11.95 4.69
CA ASN A 97 6.45 11.58 3.28
C ASN A 97 6.38 10.07 3.13
N ASN A 98 5.46 9.59 2.33
CA ASN A 98 5.40 8.19 1.96
C ASN A 98 5.19 8.02 0.46
N VAL A 99 5.80 6.98 -0.10
CA VAL A 99 5.64 6.56 -1.50
C VAL A 99 5.26 5.09 -1.52
N THR A 100 4.19 4.77 -2.24
CA THR A 100 3.79 3.38 -2.53
C THR A 100 3.72 3.19 -4.04
N GLY A 101 4.30 2.12 -4.55
CA GLY A 101 4.23 1.75 -5.97
C GLY A 101 3.42 0.49 -6.17
N THR A 102 2.69 0.42 -7.29
CA THR A 102 2.03 -0.80 -7.75
C THR A 102 2.36 -1.09 -9.21
N LEU A 103 2.43 -2.37 -9.55
CA LEU A 103 2.59 -2.86 -10.92
C LEU A 103 1.62 -4.00 -11.14
N LEU A 104 0.71 -3.83 -12.10
CA LEU A 104 -0.19 -4.85 -12.59
C LEU A 104 0.29 -5.35 -13.95
N ILE A 105 0.37 -6.65 -14.11
CA ILE A 105 0.54 -7.32 -15.40
C ILE A 105 -0.64 -8.27 -15.57
N ARG A 106 -1.41 -8.09 -16.65
CA ARG A 106 -2.58 -8.91 -16.95
C ARG A 106 -2.56 -9.32 -18.43
N ALA A 107 -2.57 -10.61 -18.67
CA ALA A 107 -2.71 -11.17 -20.01
C ALA A 107 -4.13 -11.67 -20.25
N SER A 108 -4.51 -11.71 -21.52
CA SER A 108 -5.73 -12.35 -21.99
C SER A 108 -5.35 -13.51 -22.91
N LEU A 109 -5.84 -14.70 -22.60
CA LEU A 109 -5.54 -15.93 -23.33
C LEU A 109 -6.84 -16.64 -23.71
N MET A 110 -6.78 -17.52 -24.72
CA MET A 110 -7.92 -18.35 -25.12
C MET A 110 -9.16 -17.51 -25.49
N ASN A 111 -8.99 -16.45 -26.29
CA ASN A 111 -10.04 -15.49 -26.65
C ASN A 111 -10.68 -14.85 -25.40
N ALA A 112 -9.82 -14.33 -24.49
CA ALA A 112 -10.19 -13.73 -23.23
C ALA A 112 -11.01 -14.63 -22.27
N ARG A 113 -10.95 -15.95 -22.44
CA ARG A 113 -11.52 -16.90 -21.48
C ARG A 113 -10.62 -17.11 -20.27
N LEU A 114 -9.31 -17.11 -20.45
CA LEU A 114 -8.31 -17.27 -19.41
C LEU A 114 -7.55 -15.96 -19.22
N ASN A 115 -7.66 -15.37 -18.03
CA ASN A 115 -7.06 -14.08 -17.74
C ASN A 115 -6.14 -14.20 -16.50
N PRO A 116 -4.88 -14.60 -16.69
CA PRO A 116 -3.89 -14.53 -15.61
C PRO A 116 -3.49 -13.07 -15.37
N GLN A 117 -3.30 -12.73 -14.10
CA GLN A 117 -2.76 -11.44 -13.68
C GLN A 117 -1.89 -11.58 -12.44
N VAL A 118 -0.98 -10.64 -12.28
CA VAL A 118 -0.22 -10.47 -11.05
C VAL A 118 -0.15 -8.99 -10.72
N VAL A 119 -0.38 -8.68 -9.44
CA VAL A 119 -0.18 -7.34 -8.88
C VAL A 119 1.00 -7.39 -7.93
N PHE A 120 1.93 -6.48 -8.12
CA PHE A 120 3.00 -6.19 -7.17
C PHE A 120 2.68 -4.86 -6.50
N ALA A 121 2.86 -4.78 -5.20
CA ALA A 121 2.75 -3.54 -4.45
C ALA A 121 3.95 -3.40 -3.52
N ARG A 122 4.49 -2.19 -3.40
CA ARG A 122 5.63 -1.89 -2.52
C ARG A 122 5.41 -0.57 -1.80
N ASP A 123 5.52 -0.62 -0.48
CA ASP A 123 5.69 0.55 0.35
C ASP A 123 7.20 0.80 0.52
N PHE A 124 7.68 1.95 0.00
CA PHE A 124 9.12 2.23 -0.01
C PHE A 124 9.65 2.64 1.36
N LYS A 125 8.83 3.29 2.19
CA LYS A 125 9.21 3.67 3.55
C LYS A 125 9.17 2.50 4.52
N ALA A 126 8.10 1.70 4.45
CA ALA A 126 7.94 0.52 5.29
C ALA A 126 8.83 -0.65 4.86
N HIS A 127 9.49 -0.58 3.69
CA HIS A 127 10.22 -1.70 3.09
C HIS A 127 9.40 -2.99 3.01
N ALA A 128 8.08 -2.84 2.84
CA ALA A 128 7.15 -3.95 2.72
C ALA A 128 6.68 -4.09 1.28
N PHE A 129 6.40 -5.32 0.86
CA PHE A 129 5.84 -5.56 -0.47
C PHE A 129 4.83 -6.70 -0.44
N ALA A 130 3.93 -6.69 -1.42
CA ALA A 130 2.95 -7.72 -1.63
C ALA A 130 2.97 -8.20 -3.08
N VAL A 131 2.66 -9.48 -3.27
CA VAL A 131 2.46 -10.09 -4.58
C VAL A 131 1.12 -10.79 -4.57
N ALA A 132 0.25 -10.40 -5.50
CA ALA A 132 -1.10 -10.95 -5.60
C ALA A 132 -1.32 -11.55 -7.01
N PRO A 133 -0.86 -12.80 -7.25
CA PRO A 133 -1.19 -13.52 -8.46
C PRO A 133 -2.65 -13.97 -8.44
N SER A 134 -3.32 -13.93 -9.58
CA SER A 134 -4.64 -14.50 -9.74
C SER A 134 -4.88 -14.96 -11.19
N VAL A 135 -5.78 -15.90 -11.34
CA VAL A 135 -6.22 -16.41 -12.63
C VAL A 135 -7.73 -16.48 -12.62
N SER A 136 -8.36 -15.92 -13.63
CA SER A 136 -9.80 -16.10 -13.87
C SER A 136 -10.03 -16.88 -15.15
N TYR A 137 -11.00 -17.80 -15.10
CA TYR A 137 -11.42 -18.60 -16.24
C TYR A 137 -12.93 -18.51 -16.44
N ARG A 138 -13.35 -18.23 -17.66
CA ARG A 138 -14.74 -18.16 -18.08
C ARG A 138 -15.13 -19.44 -18.82
N PHE A 139 -15.90 -20.30 -18.15
CA PHE A 139 -16.40 -21.54 -18.73
C PHE A 139 -17.50 -21.28 -19.78
N SER A 140 -18.40 -20.34 -19.45
CA SER A 140 -19.47 -19.87 -20.35
C SER A 140 -19.74 -18.39 -20.09
N ASP A 141 -20.70 -17.81 -20.83
CA ASP A 141 -21.09 -16.41 -20.57
C ASP A 141 -21.69 -16.18 -19.19
N ASN A 142 -22.19 -17.25 -18.61
CA ASN A 142 -22.86 -17.23 -17.31
C ASN A 142 -22.00 -17.76 -16.16
N LEU A 143 -20.95 -18.54 -16.44
CA LEU A 143 -20.14 -19.19 -15.41
C LEU A 143 -18.67 -18.81 -15.53
N SER A 144 -18.12 -18.25 -14.46
CA SER A 144 -16.69 -17.96 -14.32
C SER A 144 -16.17 -18.35 -12.93
N MET A 145 -14.91 -18.70 -12.91
CA MET A 145 -14.16 -19.04 -11.69
C MET A 145 -12.91 -18.18 -11.62
N SER A 146 -12.51 -17.79 -10.41
CA SER A 146 -11.20 -17.20 -10.19
C SER A 146 -10.53 -17.81 -8.96
N VAL A 147 -9.21 -17.94 -9.06
CA VAL A 147 -8.33 -18.36 -7.97
C VAL A 147 -7.21 -17.35 -7.89
N GLY A 148 -6.87 -16.93 -6.69
CA GLY A 148 -5.79 -15.98 -6.44
C GLY A 148 -5.16 -16.14 -5.07
N GLY A 149 -4.05 -15.46 -4.86
CA GLY A 149 -3.40 -15.35 -3.58
C GLY A 149 -2.99 -13.90 -3.32
N ASN A 150 -2.76 -13.59 -2.06
CA ASN A 150 -2.20 -12.32 -1.64
C ASN A 150 -1.11 -12.60 -0.61
N PHE A 151 0.13 -12.52 -1.04
CA PHE A 151 1.32 -12.85 -0.26
C PHE A 151 2.02 -11.55 0.11
N LYS A 152 2.27 -11.36 1.41
CA LYS A 152 2.81 -10.12 1.96
C LYS A 152 4.19 -10.38 2.57
N PHE A 153 5.13 -9.51 2.28
CA PHE A 153 6.52 -9.66 2.68
C PHE A 153 7.03 -8.36 3.29
N ARG A 154 7.89 -8.51 4.24
CA ARG A 154 8.66 -7.45 4.88
C ARG A 154 10.14 -7.70 4.68
N ALA A 155 10.87 -6.75 4.13
CA ALA A 155 12.26 -6.93 3.76
C ALA A 155 13.20 -7.16 4.95
N ASP A 156 12.88 -6.58 6.12
CA ASP A 156 13.72 -6.61 7.31
C ASP A 156 12.87 -6.82 8.57
N GLN A 157 12.53 -8.06 8.88
CA GLN A 157 11.77 -8.38 10.10
C GLN A 157 12.52 -8.00 11.37
N GLU A 158 13.86 -8.09 11.38
CA GLU A 158 14.69 -7.73 12.52
C GLU A 158 14.70 -6.22 12.82
N ARG A 159 14.42 -5.39 11.83
CA ARG A 159 14.31 -3.94 12.02
C ARG A 159 12.99 -3.47 12.62
N TRP A 160 12.06 -4.39 12.82
CA TRP A 160 10.77 -4.11 13.47
C TRP A 160 10.87 -4.37 14.97
N ASN A 161 11.93 -3.92 15.59
CA ASN A 161 12.12 -3.93 17.02
C ASN A 161 11.96 -2.52 17.59
N THR A 162 11.93 -2.38 18.88
CA THR A 162 11.73 -1.11 19.59
C THR A 162 12.79 -0.05 19.29
N ALA A 163 13.92 -0.42 18.71
CA ALA A 163 14.96 0.51 18.32
C ALA A 163 14.74 1.06 16.88
N ASP A 164 13.86 0.48 16.11
CA ASP A 164 13.54 0.93 14.75
C ASP A 164 12.37 1.90 14.80
N GLU A 165 12.52 3.07 14.19
CA GLU A 165 11.43 4.06 14.07
C GLU A 165 10.19 3.56 13.31
N ARG A 166 10.26 2.40 12.67
CA ARG A 166 9.13 1.72 12.03
C ARG A 166 8.42 0.77 13.00
N ASP A 167 8.97 0.52 14.17
CA ASP A 167 8.38 -0.36 15.17
C ASP A 167 7.20 0.34 15.85
N SER A 168 6.14 -0.43 16.05
CA SER A 168 4.96 0.00 16.80
C SER A 168 5.29 0.41 18.24
N GLY A 169 6.38 -0.08 18.77
CA GLY A 169 6.86 0.23 20.08
C GLY A 169 7.67 1.52 20.21
N SER A 170 7.98 2.20 19.10
CA SER A 170 8.97 3.28 19.10
C SER A 170 8.43 4.62 19.58
N PHE A 171 7.13 4.89 19.45
CA PHE A 171 6.55 6.19 19.80
C PHE A 171 5.83 6.17 21.14
N LEU A 172 6.30 7.00 22.08
CA LEU A 172 5.63 7.20 23.36
C LEU A 172 4.44 8.16 23.22
N PRO A 173 3.35 7.95 23.97
CA PRO A 173 3.09 6.87 24.93
C PRO A 173 2.70 5.55 24.26
N PHE A 174 2.76 5.48 22.96
CA PHE A 174 2.27 4.36 22.15
C PHE A 174 3.26 3.22 22.03
N GLY A 175 4.53 3.47 22.36
CA GLY A 175 5.58 2.46 22.34
C GLY A 175 5.90 1.90 23.73
N GLY A 176 6.71 0.86 23.75
CA GLY A 176 7.31 0.33 24.95
C GLY A 176 8.48 1.20 25.42
N TYR A 177 9.01 0.86 26.58
CA TYR A 177 10.24 1.46 27.04
C TYR A 177 11.45 0.97 26.22
N PRO A 178 12.48 1.82 26.02
CA PRO A 178 13.71 1.40 25.37
C PRO A 178 14.29 0.10 25.97
N GLY A 179 14.66 -0.83 25.10
CA GLY A 179 15.20 -2.14 25.51
C GLY A 179 14.15 -3.22 25.77
N GLN A 180 12.87 -2.92 25.69
CA GLN A 180 11.83 -3.94 25.73
C GLN A 180 11.52 -4.44 24.32
N THR A 181 11.58 -5.73 24.12
CA THR A 181 11.30 -6.38 22.84
C THR A 181 10.14 -7.37 22.96
N GLY A 182 9.31 -7.43 21.94
CA GLY A 182 8.26 -8.42 21.81
C GLY A 182 6.86 -7.95 22.17
N PRO A 183 5.83 -8.67 21.64
CA PRO A 183 4.44 -8.36 21.91
C PRO A 183 4.10 -8.66 23.35
N GLY A 184 3.78 -7.73 24.13
CA GLY A 184 3.47 -7.87 25.56
C GLY A 184 4.45 -7.19 26.50
N SER A 185 5.61 -6.75 26.01
CA SER A 185 6.53 -5.91 26.76
C SER A 185 6.04 -4.46 26.90
N LEU A 186 4.89 -4.12 26.36
CA LEU A 186 4.61 -2.81 25.83
C LEU A 186 3.43 -2.09 26.49
N GLY A 187 2.88 -2.57 27.57
CA GLY A 187 1.75 -1.91 28.20
C GLY A 187 0.62 -1.68 27.18
N VAL A 188 0.33 -0.42 26.87
CA VAL A 188 -0.70 -0.05 25.90
C VAL A 188 -0.28 -0.16 24.43
N ALA A 189 0.97 -0.46 24.12
CA ALA A 189 1.47 -0.46 22.73
C ALA A 189 0.80 -1.51 21.83
N GLY A 190 0.39 -2.64 22.39
CA GLY A 190 -0.43 -3.63 21.68
C GLY A 190 -1.84 -3.16 21.34
N LEU A 191 -2.29 -2.07 21.92
CA LEU A 191 -3.62 -1.49 21.70
C LEU A 191 -3.57 -0.28 20.76
N VAL A 192 -2.38 0.15 20.32
CA VAL A 192 -2.26 1.39 19.58
C VAL A 192 -2.16 1.18 18.10
N PRO A 193 -3.17 1.67 17.35
CA PRO A 193 -3.13 1.67 15.90
C PRO A 193 -1.93 2.40 15.30
N GLY A 194 -1.41 3.44 15.99
CA GLY A 194 -0.33 4.28 15.50
C GLY A 194 0.96 3.54 15.13
N GLY A 195 1.29 2.50 15.86
CA GLY A 195 2.46 1.69 15.55
C GLY A 195 2.34 0.86 14.29
N ALA A 196 1.13 0.42 13.94
CA ALA A 196 0.89 -0.28 12.70
C ALA A 196 1.11 0.59 11.46
N PHE A 197 0.96 1.91 11.57
CA PHE A 197 1.13 2.84 10.45
C PHE A 197 2.59 2.97 9.99
N ARG A 198 3.55 2.79 10.87
CA ARG A 198 4.97 2.78 10.47
C ARG A 198 5.34 1.54 9.68
N ALA A 199 4.60 0.45 9.85
CA ALA A 199 4.69 -0.72 8.99
C ALA A 199 4.05 -0.49 7.61
N GLY A 200 3.23 0.55 7.46
CA GLY A 200 2.35 0.72 6.34
C GLY A 200 1.27 -0.38 6.28
N PRO A 201 0.27 -0.23 5.42
CA PRO A 201 -0.82 -1.21 5.32
C PRO A 201 -0.32 -2.60 4.89
N ILE A 202 0.70 -2.68 4.03
CA ILE A 202 1.28 -3.94 3.58
C ILE A 202 2.07 -4.60 4.71
N GLY A 203 2.93 -3.85 5.40
CA GLY A 203 3.77 -4.37 6.46
C GLY A 203 2.99 -4.75 7.71
N ALA A 204 1.89 -4.07 8.04
CA ALA A 204 1.02 -4.43 9.15
C ALA A 204 0.37 -5.81 8.97
N ALA A 205 0.06 -6.18 7.74
CA ALA A 205 -0.59 -7.45 7.39
C ALA A 205 0.38 -8.55 6.90
N TRP A 206 1.67 -8.44 7.14
CA TRP A 206 2.68 -9.35 6.58
C TRP A 206 2.55 -10.83 6.99
N ARG A 207 1.82 -11.12 8.07
CA ARG A 207 1.55 -12.50 8.53
C ARG A 207 0.24 -13.06 7.99
N GLU A 208 -0.51 -12.28 7.24
CA GLU A 208 -1.86 -12.62 6.78
C GLU A 208 -1.85 -12.90 5.28
N ASP A 209 -1.17 -14.00 4.91
CA ASP A 209 -1.26 -14.51 3.55
C ASP A 209 -2.64 -15.11 3.30
N GLU A 210 -3.18 -14.85 2.12
CA GLU A 210 -4.53 -15.27 1.75
C GLU A 210 -4.51 -16.06 0.44
N ILE A 211 -5.37 -17.09 0.38
CA ILE A 211 -5.75 -17.76 -0.86
C ILE A 211 -7.25 -17.53 -1.05
N GLN A 212 -7.62 -17.03 -2.22
CA GLN A 212 -8.98 -16.68 -2.55
C GLN A 212 -9.49 -17.56 -3.68
N PHE A 213 -10.72 -18.04 -3.52
CA PHE A 213 -11.46 -18.76 -4.54
C PHE A 213 -12.82 -18.10 -4.75
N SER A 214 -13.19 -17.86 -5.99
CA SER A 214 -14.50 -17.29 -6.33
C SER A 214 -15.12 -18.05 -7.50
N LEU A 215 -16.40 -18.39 -7.35
CA LEU A 215 -17.25 -18.92 -8.41
C LEU A 215 -18.41 -17.97 -8.62
N LYS A 216 -18.59 -17.49 -9.85
CA LYS A 216 -19.63 -16.54 -10.22
C LYS A 216 -20.56 -17.15 -11.27
N TYR A 217 -21.83 -17.21 -10.96
CA TYR A 217 -22.88 -17.57 -11.89
C TYR A 217 -23.84 -16.39 -12.09
N LYS A 218 -24.21 -16.11 -13.35
CA LYS A 218 -25.21 -15.10 -13.71
C LYS A 218 -26.45 -15.81 -14.21
N PHE A 219 -27.60 -15.48 -13.64
CA PHE A 219 -28.92 -15.95 -14.05
C PHE A 219 -29.44 -15.17 -15.25
#